data_a240739cc3fbda09731d9679aaf5c981
#
_entry.id   a240739cc3fbda09731d9679aaf5c981
#
_cell.length_a   1.000
_cell.length_b   1.000
_cell.length_c   1.000
_cell.angle_alpha   90.00
_cell.angle_beta   90.00
_cell.angle_gamma   90.00
#
_symmetry.space_group_name_H-M   'P 1'
#
loop_
_entity.id
_entity.type
_entity.pdbx_description
1 polymer ?
#
loop_
_entity_poly.entity_id
_entity_poly.type
_entity_poly.pdbx_seq_one_letter_code
_entity_poly.pdbx_strand_id
1 'polypeptide(L)'
;MKRIAVDTAKLERSYGIIFMGRDSRAHMFYGSPEQMAFDAQPGLVTTQNAGILSLFTTYVEPEVIEILVRPTKAAELYGETKKGTWVSDTIAFIQAERTGSVSSYGDFSNDAMSDANIDFPQRQSYHYQTNTRWGEREIARAAEAKVDLANWKQRSSALAIEKYQNYAYLYGINGLQNYGGTNDPFLPAPIAPTLNWFQQTDPTAIFGDVLRIVQQAIAQGNGLVDTNTRFRMGMSPGNQSNFSKTNQFNYNVNDQIKKNFPNLTIVTVPEFAINGGGGVAGGTEFVQLIAEIPEGGKTVEAAFTEKMRAHAMVVKSSSWEQKKSAGTWGVVFYRPVLVAAMLG
;
A
#
# COMPACT_ATOMS: atom_id res chain seq x y z
N MET A 1 -10.38 1.89 -21.94
CA MET A 1 -9.56 2.32 -23.08
C MET A 1 -10.18 1.78 -24.37
N LYS A 2 -10.68 2.64 -25.25
CA LYS A 2 -11.06 2.22 -26.60
C LYS A 2 -9.79 1.85 -27.36
N ARG A 3 -9.68 0.58 -27.76
CA ARG A 3 -8.58 0.17 -28.65
C ARG A 3 -8.79 0.89 -29.99
N ILE A 4 -7.79 1.65 -30.43
CA ILE A 4 -7.78 2.25 -31.77
C ILE A 4 -7.68 1.06 -32.74
N ALA A 5 -8.74 0.81 -33.49
CA ALA A 5 -8.70 -0.17 -34.55
C ALA A 5 -7.85 0.41 -35.69
N VAL A 6 -6.74 -0.21 -35.99
CA VAL A 6 -5.89 0.15 -37.11
C VAL A 6 -6.54 -0.43 -38.38
N ASP A 7 -6.79 0.42 -39.37
CA ASP A 7 -7.30 0.00 -40.65
C ASP A 7 -6.20 -0.67 -41.49
N THR A 8 -6.08 -1.97 -41.30
CA THR A 8 -5.10 -2.82 -41.97
C THR A 8 -5.24 -2.83 -43.49
N ALA A 9 -6.45 -2.70 -44.01
CA ALA A 9 -6.71 -2.65 -45.45
C ALA A 9 -6.17 -1.35 -46.08
N LYS A 10 -6.20 -0.26 -45.37
CA LYS A 10 -5.62 1.02 -45.82
C LYS A 10 -4.08 0.98 -45.82
N LEU A 11 -3.47 0.35 -44.82
CA LEU A 11 -2.03 0.16 -44.74
C LEU A 11 -1.52 -0.75 -45.87
N GLU A 12 -2.23 -1.82 -46.18
CA GLU A 12 -1.89 -2.70 -47.26
C GLU A 12 -1.89 -1.97 -48.64
N ARG A 13 -2.92 -1.18 -48.91
CA ARG A 13 -3.05 -0.41 -50.18
C ARG A 13 -2.05 0.72 -50.30
N SER A 14 -1.75 1.40 -49.19
CA SER A 14 -0.89 2.63 -49.20
C SER A 14 0.59 2.32 -49.10
N TYR A 15 0.96 1.25 -48.44
CA TYR A 15 2.37 0.96 -48.08
C TYR A 15 2.80 -0.46 -48.45
N GLY A 16 1.95 -1.27 -49.04
CA GLY A 16 2.25 -2.67 -49.39
C GLY A 16 2.54 -3.58 -48.20
N ILE A 17 2.17 -3.16 -46.99
CA ILE A 17 2.42 -3.91 -45.76
C ILE A 17 1.27 -4.87 -45.53
N ILE A 18 1.51 -6.15 -45.71
CA ILE A 18 0.51 -7.22 -45.45
C ILE A 18 0.62 -7.61 -43.96
N PHE A 19 -0.40 -7.24 -43.19
CA PHE A 19 -0.54 -7.76 -41.84
C PHE A 19 -1.25 -9.11 -41.89
N MET A 20 -0.56 -10.18 -41.56
CA MET A 20 -1.20 -11.45 -41.29
C MET A 20 -1.98 -11.37 -39.98
N GLY A 21 -3.27 -11.01 -40.09
CA GLY A 21 -4.16 -10.92 -38.97
C GLY A 21 -4.43 -12.28 -38.33
N ARG A 22 -5.02 -12.25 -37.15
CA ARG A 22 -5.39 -13.45 -36.37
C ARG A 22 -6.31 -14.37 -37.22
N ASP A 23 -7.14 -13.81 -38.09
CA ASP A 23 -8.04 -14.56 -38.95
C ASP A 23 -7.33 -15.26 -40.11
N SER A 24 -6.28 -14.68 -40.67
CA SER A 24 -5.47 -15.33 -41.68
C SER A 24 -4.63 -16.51 -41.08
N ARG A 25 -4.27 -16.43 -39.80
CA ARG A 25 -3.66 -17.58 -39.10
C ARG A 25 -4.68 -18.67 -38.79
N ALA A 26 -5.92 -18.32 -38.48
CA ALA A 26 -6.98 -19.29 -38.28
C ALA A 26 -7.23 -20.09 -39.57
N HIS A 27 -7.21 -19.45 -40.76
CA HIS A 27 -7.31 -20.16 -42.04
C HIS A 27 -6.10 -21.05 -42.34
N MET A 28 -4.89 -20.70 -41.84
CA MET A 28 -3.74 -21.58 -41.96
C MET A 28 -3.82 -22.82 -41.05
N PHE A 29 -4.49 -22.68 -39.90
CA PHE A 29 -4.61 -23.79 -38.91
C PHE A 29 -5.86 -24.66 -39.15
N TYR A 30 -6.91 -24.10 -39.78
CA TYR A 30 -8.11 -24.82 -40.16
C TYR A 30 -8.15 -25.08 -41.67
N GLY A 31 -6.99 -25.24 -42.28
CA GLY A 31 -6.88 -25.83 -43.61
C GLY A 31 -7.62 -27.16 -43.68
N SER A 32 -8.04 -27.54 -44.83
CA SER A 32 -8.75 -28.81 -45.07
C SER A 32 -8.07 -29.98 -44.31
N PRO A 33 -8.80 -31.00 -43.89
CA PRO A 33 -8.26 -32.16 -43.23
C PRO A 33 -7.01 -32.79 -43.96
N GLU A 34 -6.90 -32.53 -45.24
CA GLU A 34 -5.78 -32.93 -46.09
C GLU A 34 -4.48 -32.15 -45.74
N GLN A 35 -4.57 -30.94 -45.17
CA GLN A 35 -3.39 -30.17 -44.73
C GLN A 35 -2.92 -30.55 -43.31
N MET A 36 -3.70 -31.31 -42.58
CA MET A 36 -3.33 -31.78 -41.21
C MET A 36 -2.70 -33.15 -41.21
N ALA A 37 -2.65 -33.86 -42.33
CA ALA A 37 -2.05 -35.16 -42.46
C ALA A 37 -0.51 -35.02 -42.61
N PHE A 38 0.18 -34.73 -41.50
CA PHE A 38 1.62 -34.74 -41.40
C PHE A 38 2.18 -36.18 -41.26
N ASP A 39 1.30 -37.16 -41.22
CA ASP A 39 1.74 -38.54 -41.24
C ASP A 39 1.89 -38.95 -42.70
N ALA A 40 3.13 -38.93 -43.16
CA ALA A 40 3.50 -39.29 -44.50
C ALA A 40 3.16 -40.75 -44.75
N GLN A 41 1.92 -41.02 -45.14
CA GLN A 41 1.61 -42.26 -45.84
C GLN A 41 2.37 -42.23 -47.18
N PRO A 42 3.09 -43.32 -47.55
CA PRO A 42 3.79 -43.38 -48.81
C PRO A 42 2.84 -43.16 -49.97
N GLY A 43 2.99 -42.04 -50.65
CA GLY A 43 2.15 -41.68 -51.80
C GLY A 43 1.29 -40.41 -51.62
N LEU A 44 1.22 -39.81 -50.44
CA LEU A 44 0.59 -38.52 -50.28
C LEU A 44 1.51 -37.39 -50.74
N VAL A 45 1.15 -36.74 -51.82
CA VAL A 45 1.77 -35.51 -52.26
C VAL A 45 1.35 -34.42 -51.27
N THR A 46 2.17 -34.12 -50.32
CA THR A 46 2.01 -32.95 -49.47
C THR A 46 2.13 -31.70 -50.33
N THR A 47 1.09 -30.89 -50.40
CA THR A 47 1.17 -29.56 -51.01
C THR A 47 2.33 -28.81 -50.40
N GLN A 48 3.12 -28.15 -51.27
CA GLN A 48 4.30 -27.35 -50.87
C GLN A 48 3.86 -26.28 -49.87
N ASN A 49 3.81 -26.59 -48.65
CA ASN A 49 3.81 -25.63 -47.58
C ASN A 49 3.64 -26.26 -46.20
N ALA A 50 4.24 -27.39 -46.02
CA ALA A 50 4.51 -27.88 -44.68
C ALA A 50 5.56 -26.93 -44.04
N GLY A 51 5.21 -25.68 -43.87
CA GLY A 51 6.03 -24.72 -43.17
C GLY A 51 6.33 -25.25 -41.77
N ILE A 52 7.48 -25.01 -41.30
CA ILE A 52 7.88 -25.21 -39.92
C ILE A 52 6.75 -24.71 -39.04
N LEU A 53 6.24 -25.54 -38.14
CA LEU A 53 5.18 -25.18 -37.20
C LEU A 53 5.52 -23.81 -36.57
N SER A 54 4.56 -22.91 -36.54
CA SER A 54 4.73 -21.55 -35.99
C SER A 54 5.29 -21.56 -34.55
N LEU A 55 5.16 -22.67 -33.85
CA LEU A 55 5.77 -22.91 -32.55
C LEU A 55 7.30 -22.82 -32.61
N PHE A 56 7.93 -23.27 -33.69
CA PHE A 56 9.38 -23.21 -33.87
C PHE A 56 9.90 -21.87 -34.35
N THR A 57 8.98 -21.00 -34.83
CA THR A 57 9.28 -19.61 -35.21
C THR A 57 8.93 -18.60 -34.15
N THR A 58 8.35 -19.05 -33.01
CA THR A 58 8.06 -18.19 -31.88
C THR A 58 9.32 -17.99 -31.05
N TYR A 59 9.88 -16.79 -31.11
CA TYR A 59 10.94 -16.38 -30.21
C TYR A 59 10.33 -16.13 -28.83
N VAL A 60 10.79 -16.86 -27.84
CA VAL A 60 10.44 -16.62 -26.43
C VAL A 60 11.55 -15.78 -25.83
N GLU A 61 11.21 -14.55 -25.47
CA GLU A 61 12.14 -13.67 -24.79
C GLU A 61 12.51 -14.28 -23.43
N PRO A 62 13.82 -14.49 -23.14
CA PRO A 62 14.23 -15.04 -21.85
C PRO A 62 14.11 -14.03 -20.72
N GLU A 63 13.96 -12.72 -21.03
CA GLU A 63 13.79 -11.68 -20.05
C GLU A 63 12.36 -11.64 -19.56
N VAL A 64 12.18 -11.83 -18.27
CA VAL A 64 10.85 -11.86 -17.65
C VAL A 64 10.45 -10.45 -17.23
N ILE A 65 9.37 -9.94 -17.80
CA ILE A 65 8.80 -8.64 -17.44
C ILE A 65 8.04 -8.78 -16.13
N GLU A 66 8.57 -8.20 -15.05
CA GLU A 66 7.86 -8.11 -13.77
C GLU A 66 6.77 -7.05 -13.85
N ILE A 67 5.55 -7.42 -13.45
CA ILE A 67 4.46 -6.45 -13.31
C ILE A 67 4.74 -5.58 -12.08
N LEU A 68 4.81 -4.27 -12.29
CA LEU A 68 5.03 -3.31 -11.21
C LEU A 68 3.88 -3.34 -10.21
N VAL A 69 4.23 -3.36 -8.94
CA VAL A 69 3.29 -3.38 -7.82
C VAL A 69 3.36 -2.05 -7.08
N ARG A 70 2.23 -1.61 -6.54
CA ARG A 70 2.18 -0.40 -5.70
C ARG A 70 3.14 -0.54 -4.52
N PRO A 71 3.92 0.52 -4.20
CA PRO A 71 4.78 0.52 -3.02
C PRO A 71 3.95 0.49 -1.73
N THR A 72 4.42 -0.25 -0.75
CA THR A 72 3.84 -0.31 0.60
C THR A 72 4.46 0.80 1.45
N LYS A 73 3.66 1.76 1.91
CA LYS A 73 4.14 2.97 2.58
C LYS A 73 3.59 3.20 3.99
N ALA A 74 2.70 2.33 4.48
CA ALA A 74 2.14 2.46 5.82
C ALA A 74 3.22 2.37 6.92
N ALA A 75 4.19 1.48 6.76
CA ALA A 75 5.31 1.33 7.69
C ALA A 75 6.18 2.60 7.77
N GLU A 76 6.36 3.32 6.66
CA GLU A 76 7.09 4.59 6.61
C GLU A 76 6.29 5.72 7.29
N LEU A 77 4.97 5.75 7.09
CA LEU A 77 4.11 6.77 7.68
C LEU A 77 4.00 6.62 9.21
N TYR A 78 3.75 5.42 9.71
CA TYR A 78 3.49 5.21 11.14
C TYR A 78 4.73 4.83 11.95
N GLY A 79 5.79 4.40 11.28
CA GLY A 79 6.94 3.78 11.94
C GLY A 79 6.62 2.34 12.35
N GLU A 80 7.57 1.44 12.24
CA GLU A 80 7.35 0.01 12.45
C GLU A 80 8.19 -0.50 13.63
N THR A 81 7.56 -1.24 14.54
CA THR A 81 8.26 -1.79 15.72
C THR A 81 7.73 -3.18 16.07
N LYS A 82 8.63 -4.08 16.41
CA LYS A 82 8.28 -5.40 16.92
C LYS A 82 7.82 -5.30 18.35
N LYS A 83 6.64 -5.88 18.66
CA LYS A 83 6.11 -5.98 20.02
C LYS A 83 5.56 -7.38 20.31
N GLY A 84 5.85 -7.86 21.49
CA GLY A 84 5.46 -9.21 21.89
C GLY A 84 6.20 -10.29 21.13
N THR A 85 5.64 -11.49 21.20
CA THR A 85 6.18 -12.70 20.58
C THR A 85 5.11 -13.32 19.68
N TRP A 86 5.50 -14.34 18.93
CA TRP A 86 4.59 -15.11 18.09
C TRP A 86 3.39 -15.71 18.84
N VAL A 87 3.50 -15.95 20.15
CA VAL A 87 2.49 -16.59 21.00
C VAL A 87 1.58 -15.55 21.68
N SER A 88 1.90 -14.25 21.54
CA SER A 88 1.16 -13.19 22.23
C SER A 88 -0.16 -12.88 21.50
N ASP A 89 -1.30 -13.14 22.14
CA ASP A 89 -2.63 -12.88 21.56
C ASP A 89 -3.15 -11.49 21.89
N THR A 90 -2.76 -10.94 23.04
CA THR A 90 -3.14 -9.59 23.47
C THR A 90 -1.94 -8.81 23.97
N ILE A 91 -1.97 -7.51 23.75
CA ILE A 91 -1.02 -6.56 24.33
C ILE A 91 -1.78 -5.48 25.07
N ALA A 92 -1.36 -5.18 26.31
CA ALA A 92 -1.88 -4.08 27.09
C ALA A 92 -0.84 -2.95 27.14
N PHE A 93 -1.31 -1.72 26.99
CA PHE A 93 -0.48 -0.53 27.09
C PHE A 93 -0.80 0.15 28.43
N ILE A 94 0.24 0.60 29.13
CA ILE A 94 0.04 1.36 30.36
C ILE A 94 -0.08 2.82 29.98
N GLN A 95 -1.27 3.40 30.20
CA GLN A 95 -1.53 4.82 30.10
C GLN A 95 -1.59 5.41 31.52
N ALA A 96 -0.77 6.41 31.80
CA ALA A 96 -0.75 7.08 33.08
C ALA A 96 -1.04 8.58 32.89
N GLU A 97 -2.07 9.06 33.52
CA GLU A 97 -2.44 10.48 33.59
C GLU A 97 -2.09 11.01 34.98
N ARG A 98 -1.31 12.09 35.01
CA ARG A 98 -0.98 12.78 36.26
C ARG A 98 -2.06 13.79 36.57
N THR A 99 -2.70 13.63 37.70
CA THR A 99 -3.74 14.55 38.19
C THR A 99 -3.29 15.17 39.49
N GLY A 100 -3.72 16.38 39.77
CA GLY A 100 -3.40 17.03 41.03
C GLY A 100 -4.06 18.38 41.16
N SER A 101 -4.36 18.73 42.38
CA SER A 101 -4.84 20.06 42.77
C SER A 101 -3.84 20.71 43.73
N VAL A 102 -3.78 22.01 43.70
CA VAL A 102 -2.97 22.81 44.63
C VAL A 102 -3.90 23.77 45.37
N SER A 103 -3.80 23.80 46.69
CA SER A 103 -4.53 24.76 47.54
C SER A 103 -3.56 25.77 48.19
N SER A 104 -4.10 26.83 48.76
CA SER A 104 -3.30 27.75 49.55
C SER A 104 -2.76 27.06 50.79
N TYR A 105 -1.52 27.37 51.13
CA TYR A 105 -0.90 26.80 52.32
C TYR A 105 -1.62 27.28 53.61
N GLY A 106 -1.95 26.34 54.44
CA GLY A 106 -2.46 26.55 55.78
C GLY A 106 -1.96 25.46 56.69
N ASP A 107 -1.52 25.84 57.90
CA ASP A 107 -0.88 24.90 58.85
C ASP A 107 -1.80 23.71 59.22
N PHE A 108 -3.10 23.85 59.08
CA PHE A 108 -4.11 22.86 59.42
C PHE A 108 -4.98 22.41 58.22
N SER A 109 -4.59 22.74 56.98
CA SER A 109 -5.32 22.43 55.77
C SER A 109 -4.59 21.34 54.97
N ASN A 110 -5.29 20.27 54.59
CA ASN A 110 -4.83 19.18 53.75
C ASN A 110 -5.78 19.01 52.53
N ASP A 111 -6.21 20.10 51.93
CA ASP A 111 -7.31 20.08 50.94
C ASP A 111 -6.86 19.74 49.53
N ALA A 112 -5.53 19.75 49.26
CA ALA A 112 -4.98 19.45 47.95
C ALA A 112 -4.36 18.05 47.90
N MET A 113 -4.70 17.30 46.86
CA MET A 113 -4.16 15.98 46.60
C MET A 113 -3.61 15.86 45.18
N SER A 114 -2.55 15.08 45.02
CA SER A 114 -2.03 14.69 43.71
C SER A 114 -2.08 13.18 43.57
N ASP A 115 -2.52 12.70 42.42
CA ASP A 115 -2.68 11.29 42.13
C ASP A 115 -2.31 10.98 40.67
N ALA A 116 -2.32 9.71 40.30
CA ALA A 116 -2.12 9.24 38.94
C ALA A 116 -3.21 8.26 38.56
N ASN A 117 -3.96 8.57 37.50
CA ASN A 117 -4.90 7.63 36.90
C ASN A 117 -4.13 6.70 35.97
N ILE A 118 -4.36 5.39 36.11
CA ILE A 118 -3.73 4.37 35.26
C ILE A 118 -4.80 3.58 34.54
N ASP A 119 -4.66 3.50 33.21
CA ASP A 119 -5.52 2.68 32.34
C ASP A 119 -4.69 1.68 31.53
N PHE A 120 -5.32 0.61 31.09
CA PHE A 120 -4.68 -0.49 30.36
C PHE A 120 -5.43 -0.81 29.07
N PRO A 121 -5.42 0.10 28.07
CA PRO A 121 -6.02 -0.21 26.78
C PRO A 121 -5.34 -1.42 26.15
N GLN A 122 -6.16 -2.30 25.58
CA GLN A 122 -5.69 -3.55 25.01
C GLN A 122 -5.83 -3.56 23.49
N ARG A 123 -4.96 -4.33 22.83
CA ARG A 123 -5.05 -4.66 21.41
C ARG A 123 -4.90 -6.16 21.22
N GLN A 124 -5.57 -6.68 20.20
CA GLN A 124 -5.51 -8.10 19.84
C GLN A 124 -4.60 -8.30 18.63
N SER A 125 -3.81 -9.37 18.66
CA SER A 125 -3.00 -9.75 17.53
C SER A 125 -3.82 -10.45 16.46
N TYR A 126 -3.42 -10.30 15.22
CA TYR A 126 -3.93 -11.09 14.12
C TYR A 126 -2.79 -11.76 13.37
N HIS A 127 -2.83 -13.10 13.30
CA HIS A 127 -1.85 -13.89 12.59
C HIS A 127 -2.42 -14.34 11.27
N TYR A 128 -1.66 -14.16 10.20
CA TYR A 128 -2.03 -14.53 8.84
C TYR A 128 -0.92 -15.31 8.18
N GLN A 129 -1.27 -16.04 7.13
CA GLN A 129 -0.36 -16.98 6.50
C GLN A 129 -0.58 -17.08 5.01
N THR A 130 0.46 -17.48 4.31
CA THR A 130 0.41 -17.90 2.91
C THR A 130 1.16 -19.21 2.75
N ASN A 131 0.78 -20.00 1.76
CA ASN A 131 1.38 -21.28 1.48
C ASN A 131 1.89 -21.33 0.06
N THR A 132 3.14 -21.73 -0.12
CA THR A 132 3.78 -21.88 -1.44
C THR A 132 3.98 -23.34 -1.74
N ARG A 133 3.58 -23.78 -2.93
CA ARG A 133 3.69 -25.16 -3.38
C ARG A 133 4.49 -25.25 -4.68
N TRP A 134 5.28 -26.28 -4.79
CA TRP A 134 6.06 -26.62 -5.98
C TRP A 134 5.82 -28.08 -6.36
N GLY A 135 5.39 -28.32 -7.59
CA GLY A 135 5.29 -29.66 -8.14
C GLY A 135 6.62 -30.08 -8.76
N GLU A 136 6.99 -31.36 -8.64
CA GLU A 136 8.21 -31.91 -9.24
C GLU A 136 8.29 -31.67 -10.75
N ARG A 137 7.21 -31.99 -11.47
CA ARG A 137 7.11 -31.78 -12.92
C ARG A 137 7.12 -30.30 -13.29
N GLU A 138 6.55 -29.43 -12.44
CA GLU A 138 6.55 -27.97 -12.64
C GLU A 138 7.97 -27.42 -12.58
N ILE A 139 8.76 -27.85 -11.58
CA ILE A 139 10.16 -27.44 -11.43
C ILE A 139 11.00 -27.98 -12.61
N ALA A 140 10.80 -29.22 -13.01
CA ALA A 140 11.53 -29.81 -14.14
C ALA A 140 11.25 -29.03 -15.44
N ARG A 141 10.01 -28.66 -15.71
CA ARG A 141 9.66 -27.84 -16.87
C ARG A 141 10.24 -26.43 -16.79
N ALA A 142 10.24 -25.82 -15.60
CA ALA A 142 10.84 -24.51 -15.41
C ALA A 142 12.37 -24.54 -15.63
N ALA A 143 13.03 -25.61 -15.19
CA ALA A 143 14.45 -25.83 -15.43
C ALA A 143 14.77 -25.98 -16.93
N GLU A 144 13.96 -26.72 -17.67
CA GLU A 144 14.07 -26.86 -19.11
C GLU A 144 13.90 -25.53 -19.84
N ALA A 145 12.93 -24.71 -19.36
CA ALA A 145 12.67 -23.38 -19.87
C ALA A 145 13.69 -22.32 -19.38
N LYS A 146 14.66 -22.69 -18.54
CA LYS A 146 15.63 -21.79 -17.88
C LYS A 146 14.96 -20.66 -17.08
N VAL A 147 13.80 -20.92 -16.47
CA VAL A 147 13.06 -19.98 -15.62
C VAL A 147 13.22 -20.37 -14.16
N ASP A 148 13.60 -19.41 -13.31
CA ASP A 148 13.72 -19.62 -11.85
C ASP A 148 12.36 -19.50 -11.14
N LEU A 149 11.49 -20.48 -11.38
CA LEU A 149 10.14 -20.52 -10.84
C LEU A 149 10.11 -20.58 -9.30
N ALA A 150 11.10 -21.20 -8.68
CA ALA A 150 11.15 -21.36 -7.23
C ALA A 150 11.31 -19.98 -6.53
N ASN A 151 12.26 -19.19 -6.99
CA ASN A 151 12.45 -17.82 -6.49
C ASN A 151 11.26 -16.91 -6.76
N TRP A 152 10.65 -17.04 -7.94
CA TRP A 152 9.45 -16.27 -8.28
C TRP A 152 8.30 -16.55 -7.31
N LYS A 153 8.02 -17.81 -7.01
CA LYS A 153 6.99 -18.19 -6.04
C LYS A 153 7.34 -17.72 -4.62
N GLN A 154 8.63 -17.75 -4.25
CA GLN A 154 9.09 -17.26 -2.95
C GLN A 154 8.90 -15.75 -2.83
N ARG A 155 9.28 -14.97 -3.83
CA ARG A 155 9.07 -13.52 -3.88
C ARG A 155 7.58 -13.18 -3.86
N SER A 156 6.76 -13.89 -4.63
CA SER A 156 5.31 -13.70 -4.65
C SER A 156 4.67 -13.90 -3.28
N SER A 157 5.07 -14.93 -2.54
CA SER A 157 4.55 -15.19 -1.20
C SER A 157 5.00 -14.13 -0.17
N ALA A 158 6.23 -13.63 -0.28
CA ALA A 158 6.71 -12.53 0.56
C ALA A 158 5.93 -11.24 0.28
N LEU A 159 5.75 -10.91 -0.99
CA LEU A 159 4.99 -9.74 -1.43
C LEU A 159 3.51 -9.81 -0.98
N ALA A 160 2.90 -10.99 -1.00
CA ALA A 160 1.53 -11.17 -0.53
C ALA A 160 1.39 -10.87 0.98
N ILE A 161 2.36 -11.31 1.79
CA ILE A 161 2.42 -11.02 3.23
C ILE A 161 2.63 -9.52 3.46
N GLU A 162 3.55 -8.89 2.74
CA GLU A 162 3.86 -7.47 2.87
C GLU A 162 2.66 -6.59 2.49
N LYS A 163 1.98 -6.89 1.40
CA LYS A 163 0.75 -6.19 1.00
C LYS A 163 -0.33 -6.30 2.07
N TYR A 164 -0.56 -7.51 2.60
CA TYR A 164 -1.55 -7.70 3.64
C TYR A 164 -1.19 -6.93 4.91
N GLN A 165 0.08 -6.91 5.30
CA GLN A 165 0.56 -6.13 6.43
C GLN A 165 0.32 -4.63 6.24
N ASN A 166 0.59 -4.10 5.04
CA ASN A 166 0.30 -2.71 4.69
C ASN A 166 -1.20 -2.39 4.82
N TYR A 167 -2.09 -3.27 4.34
CA TYR A 167 -3.52 -3.12 4.53
C TYR A 167 -3.95 -3.19 5.99
N ALA A 168 -3.38 -4.10 6.77
CA ALA A 168 -3.67 -4.20 8.19
C ALA A 168 -3.23 -2.94 8.96
N TYR A 169 -2.11 -2.32 8.57
CA TYR A 169 -1.68 -1.05 9.16
C TYR A 169 -2.59 0.12 8.77
N LEU A 170 -3.15 0.14 7.59
CA LEU A 170 -4.04 1.23 7.16
C LEU A 170 -5.46 1.07 7.70
N TYR A 171 -6.02 -0.14 7.65
CA TYR A 171 -7.45 -0.38 7.88
C TYR A 171 -7.74 -1.28 9.08
N GLY A 172 -6.72 -1.86 9.71
CA GLY A 172 -6.92 -2.81 10.80
C GLY A 172 -7.61 -4.11 10.37
N ILE A 173 -8.09 -4.86 11.35
CA ILE A 173 -8.80 -6.12 11.15
C ILE A 173 -10.21 -6.00 11.73
N ASN A 174 -11.20 -6.15 10.88
CA ASN A 174 -12.60 -6.06 11.30
C ASN A 174 -12.96 -7.20 12.28
N GLY A 175 -13.72 -6.86 13.31
CA GLY A 175 -14.16 -7.81 14.35
C GLY A 175 -13.16 -8.07 15.47
N LEU A 176 -11.98 -7.45 15.44
CA LEU A 176 -10.97 -7.51 16.49
C LEU A 176 -10.63 -6.11 17.02
N GLN A 177 -10.06 -6.05 18.23
CA GLN A 177 -9.45 -4.83 18.74
C GLN A 177 -8.06 -4.61 18.10
N ASN A 178 -8.04 -4.58 16.77
CA ASN A 178 -6.88 -4.39 15.93
C ASN A 178 -7.21 -3.31 14.91
N TYR A 179 -6.84 -2.07 15.23
CA TYR A 179 -7.21 -0.90 14.43
C TYR A 179 -6.08 -0.48 13.50
N GLY A 180 -6.45 0.10 12.38
CA GLY A 180 -5.52 0.70 11.45
C GLY A 180 -5.34 2.20 11.68
N GLY A 181 -4.44 2.78 10.90
CA GLY A 181 -4.14 4.20 11.00
C GLY A 181 -5.26 5.14 10.59
N THR A 182 -6.30 4.64 9.91
CA THR A 182 -7.42 5.45 9.42
C THR A 182 -8.72 5.24 10.20
N ASN A 183 -8.83 4.16 10.97
CA ASN A 183 -10.10 3.74 11.59
C ASN A 183 -10.02 3.49 13.10
N ASP A 184 -8.99 3.95 13.77
CA ASP A 184 -8.92 3.87 15.23
C ASP A 184 -10.04 4.75 15.82
N PRO A 185 -10.89 4.21 16.73
CA PRO A 185 -12.04 4.92 17.28
C PRO A 185 -11.67 6.14 18.15
N PHE A 186 -10.43 6.26 18.60
CA PHE A 186 -9.95 7.39 19.38
C PHE A 186 -9.41 8.55 18.54
N LEU A 187 -9.34 8.39 17.21
CA LEU A 187 -8.90 9.46 16.32
C LEU A 187 -9.94 10.58 16.26
N PRO A 188 -9.50 11.85 16.22
CA PRO A 188 -10.39 12.98 15.98
C PRO A 188 -11.06 12.88 14.61
N ALA A 189 -12.26 13.43 14.51
CA ALA A 189 -12.99 13.46 13.24
C ALA A 189 -12.21 14.26 12.19
N PRO A 190 -12.13 13.76 10.94
CA PRO A 190 -11.46 14.47 9.86
C PRO A 190 -12.21 15.75 9.49
N ILE A 191 -11.46 16.79 9.12
CA ILE A 191 -12.02 18.04 8.61
C ILE A 191 -12.26 17.97 7.10
N ALA A 192 -13.19 18.75 6.58
CA ALA A 192 -13.37 18.91 5.15
C ALA A 192 -12.44 20.01 4.60
N PRO A 193 -11.87 19.85 3.40
CA PRO A 193 -11.13 20.91 2.72
C PRO A 193 -12.08 22.01 2.26
N THR A 194 -11.53 23.16 1.88
CA THR A 194 -12.31 24.25 1.32
C THR A 194 -12.95 23.84 -0.01
N LEU A 195 -12.20 23.13 -0.84
CA LEU A 195 -12.63 22.53 -2.10
C LEU A 195 -11.72 21.32 -2.38
N ASN A 196 -12.19 20.35 -3.16
CA ASN A 196 -11.35 19.24 -3.58
C ASN A 196 -10.08 19.78 -4.28
N TRP A 197 -8.90 19.32 -3.85
CA TRP A 197 -7.61 19.87 -4.32
C TRP A 197 -7.35 19.66 -5.81
N PHE A 198 -7.96 18.65 -6.44
CA PHE A 198 -7.88 18.47 -7.90
C PHE A 198 -8.65 19.54 -8.65
N GLN A 199 -9.76 20.00 -8.10
CA GLN A 199 -10.61 21.05 -8.68
C GLN A 199 -10.10 22.45 -8.32
N GLN A 200 -9.28 22.56 -7.27
CA GLN A 200 -8.74 23.82 -6.81
C GLN A 200 -7.69 24.36 -7.78
N THR A 201 -7.95 25.52 -8.32
CA THR A 201 -7.04 26.20 -9.26
C THR A 201 -6.04 27.10 -8.53
N ASP A 202 -6.43 27.66 -7.38
CA ASP A 202 -5.58 28.56 -6.60
C ASP A 202 -4.71 27.78 -5.61
N PRO A 203 -3.38 27.79 -5.75
CA PRO A 203 -2.47 27.16 -4.81
C PRO A 203 -2.53 27.75 -3.40
N THR A 204 -2.95 29.03 -3.26
CA THR A 204 -3.08 29.68 -1.96
C THR A 204 -4.16 29.01 -1.09
N ALA A 205 -5.25 28.56 -1.71
CA ALA A 205 -6.30 27.84 -1.00
C ALA A 205 -5.86 26.46 -0.53
N ILE A 206 -5.07 25.74 -1.34
CA ILE A 206 -4.48 24.45 -0.96
C ILE A 206 -3.54 24.61 0.25
N PHE A 207 -2.70 25.66 0.26
CA PHE A 207 -1.86 25.96 1.41
C PHE A 207 -2.71 26.33 2.64
N GLY A 208 -3.81 27.06 2.45
CA GLY A 208 -4.77 27.38 3.51
C GLY A 208 -5.37 26.13 4.16
N ASP A 209 -5.70 25.11 3.37
CA ASP A 209 -6.20 23.83 3.89
C ASP A 209 -5.10 23.08 4.67
N VAL A 210 -3.84 23.07 4.18
CA VAL A 210 -2.72 22.52 4.94
C VAL A 210 -2.52 23.24 6.27
N LEU A 211 -2.64 24.55 6.28
CA LEU A 211 -2.58 25.36 7.50
C LEU A 211 -3.70 25.00 8.47
N ARG A 212 -4.93 24.77 7.98
CA ARG A 212 -6.08 24.35 8.81
C ARG A 212 -5.84 23.00 9.49
N ILE A 213 -5.26 22.01 8.80
CA ILE A 213 -4.90 20.71 9.41
C ILE A 213 -3.88 20.93 10.55
N VAL A 214 -2.84 21.74 10.31
CA VAL A 214 -1.83 22.04 11.32
C VAL A 214 -2.46 22.81 12.50
N GLN A 215 -3.31 23.78 12.26
CA GLN A 215 -4.04 24.50 13.29
C GLN A 215 -4.93 23.57 14.13
N GLN A 216 -5.59 22.60 13.50
CA GLN A 216 -6.35 21.58 14.21
C GLN A 216 -5.44 20.77 15.16
N ALA A 217 -4.28 20.31 14.69
CA ALA A 217 -3.33 19.57 15.52
C ALA A 217 -2.81 20.43 16.70
N ILE A 218 -2.56 21.73 16.49
CA ILE A 218 -2.15 22.67 17.54
C ILE A 218 -3.28 22.87 18.56
N ALA A 219 -4.50 23.08 18.09
CA ALA A 219 -5.67 23.30 18.96
C ALA A 219 -5.97 22.05 19.83
N GLN A 220 -5.88 20.87 19.26
CA GLN A 220 -6.07 19.61 19.96
C GLN A 220 -4.92 19.33 20.95
N GLY A 221 -3.71 19.74 20.59
CA GLY A 221 -2.51 19.51 21.40
C GLY A 221 -2.38 20.37 22.64
N ASN A 222 -3.28 21.35 22.88
CA ASN A 222 -3.27 22.23 24.07
C ASN A 222 -1.88 22.81 24.42
N GLY A 223 -1.15 23.30 23.41
CA GLY A 223 0.20 23.88 23.57
C GLY A 223 1.36 22.89 23.55
N LEU A 224 1.10 21.61 23.33
CA LEU A 224 2.15 20.60 23.12
C LEU A 224 2.74 20.65 21.71
N VAL A 225 2.03 21.22 20.77
CA VAL A 225 2.38 21.29 19.34
C VAL A 225 2.58 22.74 18.95
N ASP A 226 3.69 23.01 18.27
CA ASP A 226 3.99 24.31 17.68
C ASP A 226 4.37 24.15 16.19
N THR A 227 4.69 25.24 15.52
CA THR A 227 5.08 25.25 14.10
C THR A 227 6.44 24.58 13.83
N ASN A 228 7.28 24.43 14.85
CA ASN A 228 8.59 23.79 14.78
C ASN A 228 8.53 22.29 15.08
N THR A 229 7.40 21.81 15.56
CA THR A 229 7.19 20.39 15.84
C THR A 229 7.42 19.56 14.57
N ARG A 230 7.94 18.35 14.73
CA ARG A 230 8.06 17.41 13.62
C ARG A 230 6.69 16.90 13.22
N PHE A 231 6.38 17.05 11.94
CA PHE A 231 5.15 16.53 11.36
C PHE A 231 5.46 15.47 10.30
N ARG A 232 4.71 14.39 10.31
CA ARG A 232 4.59 13.48 9.18
C ARG A 232 3.20 13.64 8.56
N MET A 233 3.16 13.91 7.26
CA MET A 233 1.92 14.06 6.51
C MET A 233 1.80 12.93 5.50
N GLY A 234 0.82 12.06 5.69
CA GLY A 234 0.44 11.04 4.73
C GLY A 234 -0.60 11.57 3.76
N MET A 235 -0.38 11.40 2.46
CA MET A 235 -1.33 11.78 1.42
C MET A 235 -1.19 10.91 0.18
N SER A 236 -2.15 10.98 -0.74
CA SER A 236 -2.05 10.30 -2.02
C SER A 236 -0.97 10.93 -2.93
N PRO A 237 -0.38 10.18 -3.87
CA PRO A 237 0.50 10.74 -4.88
C PRO A 237 -0.18 11.83 -5.72
N GLY A 238 -1.50 11.69 -5.95
CA GLY A 238 -2.30 12.69 -6.65
C GLY A 238 -2.35 14.02 -5.90
N ASN A 239 -2.68 13.98 -4.62
CA ASN A 239 -2.70 15.18 -3.79
C ASN A 239 -1.31 15.82 -3.65
N GLN A 240 -0.26 15.02 -3.58
CA GLN A 240 1.10 15.54 -3.58
C GLN A 240 1.42 16.33 -4.87
N SER A 241 0.93 15.87 -6.02
CA SER A 241 1.14 16.56 -7.29
C SER A 241 0.51 17.97 -7.31
N ASN A 242 -0.58 18.18 -6.56
CA ASN A 242 -1.24 19.48 -6.44
C ASN A 242 -0.34 20.52 -5.73
N PHE A 243 0.63 20.09 -4.94
CA PHE A 243 1.60 21.02 -4.31
C PHE A 243 2.56 21.64 -5.30
N SER A 244 2.66 21.11 -6.51
CA SER A 244 3.46 21.70 -7.60
C SER A 244 2.71 22.78 -8.38
N LYS A 245 1.42 23.02 -8.09
CA LYS A 245 0.66 24.11 -8.72
C LYS A 245 1.29 25.46 -8.38
N THR A 246 1.36 26.31 -9.39
CA THR A 246 1.95 27.65 -9.28
C THR A 246 0.97 28.68 -9.82
N ASN A 247 0.82 29.81 -9.17
CA ASN A 247 0.02 30.92 -9.67
C ASN A 247 0.85 31.92 -10.51
N GLN A 248 0.19 32.93 -11.05
CA GLN A 248 0.82 33.98 -11.85
C GLN A 248 1.92 34.78 -11.13
N PHE A 249 1.96 34.72 -9.79
CA PHE A 249 2.98 35.38 -8.96
C PHE A 249 4.12 34.44 -8.57
N ASN A 250 4.25 33.31 -9.25
CA ASN A 250 5.24 32.27 -8.96
C ASN A 250 5.15 31.72 -7.52
N TYR A 251 3.96 31.75 -6.94
CA TYR A 251 3.69 31.15 -5.64
C TYR A 251 3.52 29.64 -5.80
N ASN A 252 4.33 28.87 -5.09
CA ASN A 252 4.29 27.41 -5.10
C ASN A 252 3.99 26.88 -3.69
N VAL A 253 3.03 25.94 -3.57
CA VAL A 253 2.61 25.37 -2.28
C VAL A 253 3.77 24.68 -1.58
N ASN A 254 4.56 23.89 -2.32
CA ASN A 254 5.66 23.13 -1.75
C ASN A 254 6.74 24.04 -1.11
N ASP A 255 7.06 25.17 -1.75
CA ASP A 255 8.03 26.11 -1.22
C ASP A 255 7.52 26.80 0.04
N GLN A 256 6.22 27.12 0.08
CA GLN A 256 5.59 27.68 1.27
C GLN A 256 5.55 26.69 2.43
N ILE A 257 5.24 25.43 2.17
CA ILE A 257 5.28 24.38 3.18
C ILE A 257 6.68 24.24 3.77
N LYS A 258 7.71 24.15 2.94
CA LYS A 258 9.10 24.03 3.38
C LYS A 258 9.57 25.25 4.19
N LYS A 259 9.10 26.45 3.82
CA LYS A 259 9.45 27.70 4.49
C LYS A 259 8.78 27.83 5.86
N ASN A 260 7.49 27.47 5.95
CA ASN A 260 6.70 27.65 7.18
C ASN A 260 6.77 26.45 8.11
N PHE A 261 6.96 25.23 7.56
CA PHE A 261 7.03 23.98 8.32
C PHE A 261 8.28 23.17 7.90
N PRO A 262 9.48 23.61 8.30
CA PRO A 262 10.73 22.99 7.84
C PRO A 262 10.87 21.54 8.29
N ASN A 263 10.20 21.15 9.37
CA ASN A 263 10.23 19.81 9.95
C ASN A 263 9.06 18.91 9.49
N LEU A 264 8.31 19.33 8.48
CA LEU A 264 7.22 18.53 7.90
C LEU A 264 7.76 17.58 6.84
N THR A 265 7.56 16.28 7.06
CA THR A 265 7.90 15.21 6.11
C THR A 265 6.64 14.70 5.43
N ILE A 266 6.64 14.67 4.11
CA ILE A 266 5.52 14.14 3.32
C ILE A 266 5.80 12.70 2.94
N VAL A 267 4.86 11.81 3.24
CA VAL A 267 4.88 10.39 2.85
C VAL A 267 3.72 10.13 1.91
N THR A 268 4.03 9.66 0.70
CA THR A 268 3.00 9.32 -0.29
C THR A 268 2.48 7.93 -0.07
N VAL A 269 1.20 7.81 0.25
CA VAL A 269 0.49 6.55 0.46
C VAL A 269 -0.50 6.35 -0.68
N PRO A 270 -0.25 5.42 -1.62
CA PRO A 270 -1.13 5.22 -2.77
C PRO A 270 -2.55 4.81 -2.40
N GLU A 271 -2.72 4.16 -1.26
CA GLU A 271 -4.01 3.71 -0.74
C GLU A 271 -4.91 4.86 -0.25
N PHE A 272 -4.35 6.04 0.02
CA PHE A 272 -5.13 7.22 0.38
C PHE A 272 -5.84 7.89 -0.81
N ALA A 273 -5.55 7.44 -2.03
CA ALA A 273 -6.25 7.87 -3.23
C ALA A 273 -7.65 7.24 -3.33
N ILE A 274 -8.59 7.94 -3.99
CA ILE A 274 -9.95 7.47 -4.27
C ILE A 274 -9.97 6.05 -4.86
N ASN A 275 -9.06 5.77 -5.80
CA ASN A 275 -8.92 4.47 -6.46
C ASN A 275 -8.01 3.49 -5.70
N GLY A 276 -7.47 3.90 -4.57
CA GLY A 276 -6.50 3.11 -3.79
C GLY A 276 -7.13 2.14 -2.81
N GLY A 277 -8.45 2.21 -2.60
CA GLY A 277 -9.17 1.43 -1.59
C GLY A 277 -9.25 2.13 -0.22
N GLY A 278 -8.54 3.23 -0.01
CA GLY A 278 -8.59 4.08 1.17
C GLY A 278 -9.51 5.29 1.02
N GLY A 279 -10.07 5.44 -0.17
CA GLY A 279 -11.10 6.43 -0.39
C GLY A 279 -12.25 6.19 0.57
N VAL A 280 -12.42 7.11 1.49
CA VAL A 280 -13.59 7.15 2.36
C VAL A 280 -14.82 7.27 1.48
N ALA A 281 -15.91 6.61 1.87
CA ALA A 281 -17.18 6.67 1.17
C ALA A 281 -17.53 8.12 0.82
N GLY A 282 -17.57 8.44 -0.47
CA GLY A 282 -17.82 9.80 -0.96
C GLY A 282 -16.88 10.31 -2.06
N GLY A 283 -15.85 9.53 -2.43
CA GLY A 283 -14.97 9.89 -3.55
C GLY A 283 -13.96 10.99 -3.22
N THR A 284 -13.58 11.11 -1.95
CA THR A 284 -12.59 12.05 -1.45
C THR A 284 -11.28 11.35 -1.12
N GLU A 285 -10.16 12.03 -1.28
CA GLU A 285 -8.86 11.53 -0.88
C GLU A 285 -8.60 11.79 0.60
N PHE A 286 -7.78 10.94 1.21
CA PHE A 286 -7.45 11.06 2.63
C PHE A 286 -6.09 11.72 2.81
N VAL A 287 -6.02 12.68 3.74
CA VAL A 287 -4.79 13.32 4.17
C VAL A 287 -4.71 13.21 5.69
N GLN A 288 -3.59 12.73 6.21
CA GLN A 288 -3.38 12.57 7.64
C GLN A 288 -2.09 13.26 8.09
N LEU A 289 -2.19 14.10 9.11
CA LEU A 289 -1.07 14.77 9.76
C LEU A 289 -0.83 14.15 11.13
N ILE A 290 0.41 13.78 11.41
CA ILE A 290 0.85 13.19 12.67
C ILE A 290 1.92 14.10 13.24
N ALA A 291 1.69 14.65 14.43
CA ALA A 291 2.69 15.42 15.16
C ALA A 291 3.55 14.48 16.03
N GLU A 292 4.85 14.61 15.90
CA GLU A 292 5.83 13.86 16.70
C GLU A 292 6.43 14.77 17.77
N ILE A 293 6.20 14.45 19.04
CA ILE A 293 6.76 15.19 20.15
C ILE A 293 7.92 14.37 20.73
N PRO A 294 9.17 14.89 20.71
CA PRO A 294 10.34 14.17 21.22
C PRO A 294 10.24 13.89 22.72
N GLU A 295 9.65 14.83 23.46
CA GLU A 295 9.48 14.75 24.90
C GLU A 295 8.25 13.93 25.26
N GLY A 296 8.45 12.72 25.72
CA GLY A 296 7.37 11.88 26.24
C GLY A 296 6.96 10.68 25.38
N GLY A 297 7.74 10.32 24.38
CA GLY A 297 7.59 9.07 23.62
C GLY A 297 6.87 9.22 22.28
N LYS A 298 6.64 8.10 21.63
CA LYS A 298 6.04 8.03 20.30
C LYS A 298 4.57 8.45 20.31
N THR A 299 4.13 9.14 19.27
CA THR A 299 2.72 9.47 19.03
C THR A 299 1.96 8.30 18.44
N VAL A 300 2.56 7.63 17.47
CA VAL A 300 1.98 6.50 16.72
C VAL A 300 3.04 5.47 16.39
N GLU A 301 2.60 4.24 16.25
CA GLU A 301 3.49 3.14 15.90
C GLU A 301 2.69 2.01 15.24
N ALA A 302 3.19 1.51 14.12
CA ALA A 302 2.72 0.26 13.53
C ALA A 302 3.44 -0.91 14.23
N ALA A 303 2.68 -1.80 14.85
CA ALA A 303 3.24 -2.86 15.66
C ALA A 303 3.01 -4.23 15.01
N PHE A 304 4.03 -5.10 15.09
CA PHE A 304 3.95 -6.47 14.61
C PHE A 304 4.54 -7.45 15.64
N THR A 305 4.02 -8.68 15.66
CA THR A 305 4.60 -9.76 16.47
C THR A 305 5.77 -10.38 15.75
N GLU A 306 5.58 -10.70 14.47
CA GLU A 306 6.59 -11.25 13.58
C GLU A 306 6.31 -10.81 12.14
N LYS A 307 7.31 -10.21 11.49
CA LYS A 307 7.13 -9.62 10.15
C LYS A 307 6.95 -10.68 9.07
N MET A 308 7.76 -11.71 9.13
CA MET A 308 7.64 -12.91 8.29
C MET A 308 8.40 -14.07 8.91
N ARG A 309 7.70 -15.19 9.09
CA ARG A 309 8.27 -16.44 9.55
C ARG A 309 8.11 -17.50 8.47
N ALA A 310 9.23 -18.01 7.97
CA ALA A 310 9.23 -19.17 7.09
C ALA A 310 9.25 -20.44 7.94
N HIS A 311 8.24 -21.26 7.77
CA HIS A 311 8.19 -22.59 8.42
C HIS A 311 9.02 -23.62 7.63
N ALA A 312 9.25 -24.77 8.24
CA ALA A 312 9.95 -25.86 7.57
C ALA A 312 9.24 -26.28 6.28
N MET A 313 10.04 -26.63 5.27
CA MET A 313 9.53 -27.18 4.03
C MET A 313 9.02 -28.60 4.27
N VAL A 314 7.80 -28.86 3.85
CA VAL A 314 7.18 -30.20 3.93
C VAL A 314 7.28 -30.86 2.57
N VAL A 315 7.88 -32.04 2.55
CA VAL A 315 7.98 -32.89 1.35
C VAL A 315 6.73 -33.77 1.28
N LYS A 316 6.05 -33.75 0.15
CA LYS A 316 4.94 -34.64 -0.21
C LYS A 316 5.41 -35.60 -1.31
N SER A 317 4.59 -36.55 -1.72
CA SER A 317 4.97 -37.60 -2.68
C SER A 317 5.58 -37.08 -3.99
N SER A 318 5.07 -35.97 -4.54
CA SER A 318 5.56 -35.35 -5.79
C SER A 318 5.56 -33.83 -5.75
N SER A 319 5.62 -33.25 -4.55
CA SER A 319 5.57 -31.80 -4.37
C SER A 319 6.20 -31.37 -3.05
N TRP A 320 6.58 -30.10 -2.99
CA TRP A 320 7.07 -29.43 -1.79
C TRP A 320 6.12 -28.32 -1.41
N GLU A 321 6.00 -28.10 -0.14
CA GLU A 321 5.12 -27.07 0.40
C GLU A 321 5.83 -26.31 1.53
N GLN A 322 5.78 -24.99 1.49
CA GLN A 322 6.32 -24.14 2.53
C GLN A 322 5.29 -23.11 2.96
N LYS A 323 5.01 -23.09 4.25
CA LYS A 323 4.16 -22.11 4.89
C LYS A 323 4.97 -20.90 5.33
N LYS A 324 4.46 -19.71 5.06
CA LYS A 324 4.95 -18.46 5.65
C LYS A 324 3.85 -17.81 6.43
N SER A 325 4.18 -17.20 7.55
CA SER A 325 3.23 -16.55 8.43
C SER A 325 3.79 -15.22 8.94
N ALA A 326 2.89 -14.34 9.33
CA ALA A 326 3.21 -13.07 9.95
C ALA A 326 2.12 -12.72 10.97
N GLY A 327 2.37 -11.75 11.84
CA GLY A 327 1.40 -11.30 12.81
C GLY A 327 1.49 -9.80 13.05
N THR A 328 0.34 -9.17 13.20
CA THR A 328 0.23 -7.72 13.35
C THR A 328 -0.68 -7.33 14.51
N TRP A 329 -0.38 -6.21 15.14
CA TRP A 329 -1.22 -5.52 16.12
C TRP A 329 -1.99 -4.35 15.49
N GLY A 330 -1.80 -4.09 14.17
CA GLY A 330 -2.28 -2.89 13.52
C GLY A 330 -1.43 -1.67 13.87
N VAL A 331 -2.07 -0.51 13.93
CA VAL A 331 -1.45 0.76 14.35
C VAL A 331 -1.96 1.13 15.75
N VAL A 332 -1.03 1.54 16.59
CA VAL A 332 -1.31 1.96 17.96
C VAL A 332 -1.05 3.45 18.07
N PHE A 333 -2.09 4.20 18.40
CA PHE A 333 -1.99 5.63 18.72
C PHE A 333 -1.87 5.79 20.24
N TYR A 334 -0.72 6.24 20.68
CA TYR A 334 -0.49 6.56 22.10
C TYR A 334 -1.09 7.91 22.46
N ARG A 335 -1.15 8.82 21.47
CA ARG A 335 -1.63 10.18 21.62
C ARG A 335 -2.51 10.57 20.42
N PRO A 336 -3.75 10.07 20.35
CA PRO A 336 -4.63 10.31 19.21
C PRO A 336 -4.94 11.80 18.99
N VAL A 337 -4.91 12.62 20.04
CA VAL A 337 -5.11 14.07 19.97
C VAL A 337 -4.03 14.80 19.14
N LEU A 338 -2.88 14.19 18.91
CA LEU A 338 -1.80 14.75 18.09
C LEU A 338 -1.90 14.36 16.60
N VAL A 339 -3.01 13.77 16.21
CA VAL A 339 -3.30 13.38 14.84
C VAL A 339 -4.46 14.19 14.32
N ALA A 340 -4.28 14.80 13.17
CA ALA A 340 -5.33 15.50 12.45
C ALA A 340 -5.52 14.86 11.07
N ALA A 341 -6.74 14.85 10.57
CA ALA A 341 -7.05 14.28 9.27
C ALA A 341 -7.97 15.19 8.46
N MET A 342 -7.87 15.09 7.14
CA MET A 342 -8.72 15.80 6.19
C MET A 342 -9.19 14.83 5.11
N LEU A 343 -10.44 14.99 4.68
CA LEU A 343 -11.04 14.31 3.54
C LEU A 343 -11.11 15.31 2.39
N GLY A 344 -10.19 15.20 1.43
CA GLY A 344 -9.97 16.19 0.38
C GLY A 344 -9.99 15.67 -1.03
#